data_a26c6046bd74d9675255e3fdc630c1a3
#
_entry.id   a26c6046bd74d9675255e3fdc630c1a3
#
_cell.length_a   1.000
_cell.length_b   1.000
_cell.length_c   1.000
_cell.angle_alpha   90.00
_cell.angle_beta   90.00
_cell.angle_gamma   90.00
#
_symmetry.space_group_name_H-M   'P 1'
#
loop_
_entity.id
_entity.type
_entity.pdbx_description
1 polymer ?
#
loop_
_entity_poly.entity_id
_entity_poly.type
_entity_poly.pdbx_seq_one_letter_code
_entity_poly.pdbx_strand_id
1 'polypeptide(L)'
;MGEGAGAWIRVPVGAEAGRWDTRGSVRRVLLVVHNVTSATRLLDVLPLLRDWRVQLLATCTGSSPFQAGVPELLAEVGVPVLPWAQALRTRVDLAVSASFGGQLHEVCGRLAVLSHGVGYNKTLATPDAGRRTPDAGRRTPDAGRRTPDAGRRTPDPVFGMSDAWLLVDGEPIADAMVLSHPEQLARLRAACPPAAHTAVLAGDPCFDRMLDARPYRDRFRRALGLRAGQRLVVLNSTWNPASLFGDGGDDLLPSLLPRLTGELPADDYRLTAVLHPNIWHGHGPGQVRAWLERARRGGLALLDPLADWRQALLAADLVIGDHGSVTYYAAALGTPVLLGAAPLDGLDPASPVAEFVRTAPRLDPLRPLRPQLESAISDHRPHRGPAELTTSVPGKSAALLRTLFYDLIGLPEPDAPALLDPLPLPDHTPPRHTTSLRVLTRLLDPHEVELRRYAEPTYEPEEPEELPEGPAGTSRGGRPGDGEPVRAHTAAHEDTADREAVAAADVIFRHSPADDPRLGPPAAWCAEVLARRPQCALAVYVSAPGTCTVRTRTGVTLTLTADASAADPAAHASALFACLSAGTAPRSLIANGLTVRTARARHRVTVTPADPAEDGTGTAW
;
A
#
# COMPACT_ATOMS: atom_id res chain seq x y z
N MET A 1 4.73 -38.41 -1.94
CA MET A 1 3.35 -38.54 -2.44
C MET A 1 3.30 -37.78 -3.74
N GLY A 2 2.89 -38.45 -4.81
CA GLY A 2 3.14 -38.05 -6.19
C GLY A 2 2.58 -36.69 -6.58
N GLU A 3 3.33 -36.01 -7.42
CA GLU A 3 2.97 -34.82 -8.16
C GLU A 3 1.61 -35.04 -8.85
N GLY A 4 0.60 -34.32 -8.43
CA GLY A 4 -0.67 -34.25 -9.14
C GLY A 4 -0.43 -33.56 -10.48
N ALA A 5 -0.05 -34.34 -11.52
CA ALA A 5 -0.14 -33.88 -12.89
C ALA A 5 -1.61 -33.52 -13.15
N GLY A 6 -1.96 -32.24 -13.12
CA GLY A 6 -3.28 -31.76 -13.44
C GLY A 6 -3.69 -32.35 -14.81
N ALA A 7 -4.93 -32.77 -14.94
CA ALA A 7 -5.41 -33.34 -16.20
C ALA A 7 -5.23 -32.29 -17.32
N TRP A 8 -4.65 -32.72 -18.45
CA TRP A 8 -4.51 -31.84 -19.62
C TRP A 8 -5.85 -31.34 -20.07
N ILE A 9 -5.93 -30.05 -20.34
CA ILE A 9 -7.13 -29.47 -20.93
C ILE A 9 -7.29 -29.99 -22.37
N ARG A 10 -8.53 -30.20 -22.79
CA ARG A 10 -8.85 -30.79 -24.10
C ARG A 10 -9.32 -29.77 -25.11
N VAL A 11 -9.84 -28.62 -24.65
CA VAL A 11 -10.39 -27.49 -25.42
C VAL A 11 -10.01 -26.20 -24.66
N PRO A 12 -9.62 -25.10 -25.31
CA PRO A 12 -9.51 -24.85 -26.76
C PRO A 12 -8.23 -25.39 -27.40
N VAL A 13 -7.34 -26.00 -26.62
CA VAL A 13 -6.12 -26.65 -27.08
C VAL A 13 -6.09 -28.08 -26.56
N GLY A 14 -5.50 -29.02 -27.30
CA GLY A 14 -5.41 -30.43 -26.90
C GLY A 14 -6.22 -31.37 -27.81
N ALA A 15 -6.45 -32.60 -27.34
CA ALA A 15 -6.91 -33.70 -28.17
C ALA A 15 -8.31 -33.50 -28.80
N GLU A 16 -9.16 -32.68 -28.19
CA GLU A 16 -10.54 -32.48 -28.65
C GLU A 16 -10.80 -31.09 -29.26
N ALA A 17 -9.74 -30.24 -29.32
CA ALA A 17 -9.86 -28.88 -29.84
C ALA A 17 -10.47 -28.86 -31.25
N GLY A 18 -9.98 -29.70 -32.16
CA GLY A 18 -10.48 -29.75 -33.54
C GLY A 18 -11.97 -30.09 -33.69
N ARG A 19 -12.60 -30.68 -32.65
CA ARG A 19 -14.03 -31.03 -32.65
C ARG A 19 -14.89 -29.99 -31.92
N TRP A 20 -14.37 -29.35 -30.88
CA TRP A 20 -15.20 -28.56 -29.95
C TRP A 20 -14.78 -27.10 -29.85
N ASP A 21 -13.64 -26.70 -30.42
CA ASP A 21 -13.23 -25.32 -30.45
C ASP A 21 -14.12 -24.48 -31.38
N THR A 22 -14.73 -23.47 -30.84
CA THR A 22 -15.61 -22.56 -31.61
C THR A 22 -14.81 -21.64 -32.56
N ARG A 23 -13.53 -21.40 -32.24
CA ARG A 23 -12.67 -20.45 -32.97
C ARG A 23 -11.28 -21.03 -33.28
N GLY A 24 -11.22 -22.19 -33.86
CA GLY A 24 -9.97 -22.95 -34.09
C GLY A 24 -8.92 -22.30 -35.02
N SER A 25 -9.27 -21.22 -35.76
CA SER A 25 -8.35 -20.51 -36.67
C SER A 25 -7.71 -19.25 -36.08
N VAL A 26 -7.90 -18.99 -34.78
CA VAL A 26 -7.32 -17.80 -34.10
C VAL A 26 -5.85 -18.00 -33.72
N ARG A 27 -5.14 -16.90 -33.53
CA ARG A 27 -3.78 -16.90 -32.96
C ARG A 27 -3.82 -17.20 -31.47
N ARG A 28 -2.86 -17.98 -30.99
CA ARG A 28 -2.77 -18.39 -29.59
C ARG A 28 -1.69 -17.61 -28.89
N VAL A 29 -2.04 -16.92 -27.80
CA VAL A 29 -1.11 -16.20 -26.95
C VAL A 29 -1.11 -16.82 -25.56
N LEU A 30 0.07 -17.22 -25.08
CA LEU A 30 0.30 -17.87 -23.79
C LEU A 30 0.90 -16.87 -22.80
N LEU A 31 0.20 -16.60 -21.71
CA LEU A 31 0.73 -15.86 -20.57
C LEU A 31 1.51 -16.81 -19.66
N VAL A 32 2.83 -16.60 -19.53
CA VAL A 32 3.70 -17.46 -18.71
C VAL A 32 3.95 -16.81 -17.37
N VAL A 33 3.31 -17.35 -16.33
CA VAL A 33 3.33 -16.84 -14.96
C VAL A 33 4.35 -17.58 -14.12
N HIS A 34 5.12 -16.85 -13.31
CA HIS A 34 6.11 -17.41 -12.37
C HIS A 34 5.69 -17.24 -10.91
N ASN A 35 5.08 -16.11 -10.60
CA ASN A 35 4.55 -15.75 -9.30
C ASN A 35 3.49 -14.64 -9.48
N VAL A 36 2.87 -14.24 -8.39
CA VAL A 36 1.81 -13.22 -8.40
C VAL A 36 2.30 -11.87 -8.95
N THR A 37 3.54 -11.46 -8.62
CA THR A 37 4.11 -10.19 -9.13
C THR A 37 4.28 -10.22 -10.65
N SER A 38 4.79 -11.33 -11.21
CA SER A 38 4.91 -11.47 -12.67
C SER A 38 3.54 -11.49 -13.35
N ALA A 39 2.55 -12.15 -12.72
CA ALA A 39 1.18 -12.16 -13.23
C ALA A 39 0.59 -10.75 -13.33
N THR A 40 0.72 -9.92 -12.31
CA THR A 40 0.17 -8.54 -12.34
C THR A 40 0.77 -7.71 -13.48
N ARG A 41 2.03 -7.94 -13.86
CA ARG A 41 2.65 -7.27 -15.02
C ARG A 41 2.11 -7.74 -16.35
N LEU A 42 1.82 -9.04 -16.47
CA LEU A 42 1.14 -9.57 -17.65
C LEU A 42 -0.29 -9.02 -17.77
N LEU A 43 -0.99 -8.85 -16.64
CA LEU A 43 -2.32 -8.25 -16.62
C LEU A 43 -2.31 -6.77 -17.03
N ASP A 44 -1.24 -6.02 -16.75
CA ASP A 44 -1.11 -4.63 -17.22
C ASP A 44 -1.15 -4.54 -18.76
N VAL A 45 -0.63 -5.54 -19.47
CA VAL A 45 -0.56 -5.55 -20.96
C VAL A 45 -1.66 -6.40 -21.61
N LEU A 46 -2.43 -7.14 -20.83
CA LEU A 46 -3.52 -8.01 -21.35
C LEU A 46 -4.53 -7.26 -22.22
N PRO A 47 -4.91 -5.99 -21.92
CA PRO A 47 -5.83 -5.23 -22.78
C PRO A 47 -5.36 -5.07 -24.21
N LEU A 48 -4.06 -5.07 -24.46
CA LEU A 48 -3.46 -4.92 -25.79
C LEU A 48 -3.68 -6.15 -26.69
N LEU A 49 -4.06 -7.29 -26.10
CA LEU A 49 -4.29 -8.59 -26.76
C LEU A 49 -5.79 -8.96 -26.81
N ARG A 50 -6.70 -8.05 -26.40
CA ARG A 50 -8.16 -8.25 -26.48
C ARG A 50 -8.63 -8.10 -27.92
N ASP A 51 -8.53 -9.19 -28.70
CA ASP A 51 -8.87 -9.25 -30.11
C ASP A 51 -9.63 -10.55 -30.39
N TRP A 52 -10.67 -10.48 -31.19
CA TRP A 52 -11.46 -11.64 -31.57
C TRP A 52 -10.67 -12.69 -32.39
N ARG A 53 -9.50 -12.32 -32.91
CA ARG A 53 -8.55 -13.18 -33.64
C ARG A 53 -7.54 -13.84 -32.73
N VAL A 54 -7.59 -13.57 -31.42
CA VAL A 54 -6.60 -14.04 -30.42
C VAL A 54 -7.29 -14.91 -29.37
N GLN A 55 -6.76 -16.11 -29.14
CA GLN A 55 -7.08 -16.97 -28.01
C GLN A 55 -6.02 -16.79 -26.93
N LEU A 56 -6.43 -16.26 -25.78
CA LEU A 56 -5.57 -16.16 -24.61
C LEU A 56 -5.55 -17.47 -23.83
N LEU A 57 -4.37 -17.86 -23.40
CA LEU A 57 -4.09 -19.00 -22.56
C LEU A 57 -3.15 -18.56 -21.43
N ALA A 58 -3.14 -19.25 -20.31
CA ALA A 58 -2.18 -19.02 -19.24
C ALA A 58 -1.53 -20.32 -18.80
N THR A 59 -0.36 -20.22 -18.18
CA THR A 59 0.30 -21.32 -17.51
C THR A 59 1.14 -20.81 -16.33
N CYS A 60 1.42 -21.68 -15.36
CA CYS A 60 2.36 -21.40 -14.29
C CYS A 60 3.55 -22.33 -14.38
N THR A 61 4.78 -21.78 -14.41
CA THR A 61 6.00 -22.58 -14.57
C THR A 61 6.34 -23.41 -13.35
N GLY A 62 5.86 -23.04 -12.15
CA GLY A 62 6.27 -23.66 -10.89
C GLY A 62 7.73 -23.40 -10.48
N SER A 63 8.47 -22.58 -11.24
CA SER A 63 9.90 -22.32 -11.00
C SER A 63 10.19 -21.36 -9.83
N SER A 64 9.20 -20.58 -9.40
CA SER A 64 9.32 -19.68 -8.25
C SER A 64 8.95 -20.38 -6.94
N PRO A 65 9.64 -20.13 -5.82
CA PRO A 65 9.20 -20.60 -4.50
C PRO A 65 7.89 -19.92 -4.03
N PHE A 66 7.46 -18.84 -4.68
CA PHE A 66 6.28 -18.05 -4.32
C PHE A 66 5.11 -18.35 -5.27
N GLN A 67 4.40 -19.46 -5.01
CA GLN A 67 3.27 -19.92 -5.84
C GLN A 67 1.90 -19.53 -5.27
N ALA A 68 1.82 -19.23 -3.96
CA ALA A 68 0.56 -18.88 -3.30
C ALA A 68 -0.07 -17.62 -3.91
N GLY A 69 -1.38 -17.64 -4.14
CA GLY A 69 -2.14 -16.56 -4.78
C GLY A 69 -2.16 -16.60 -6.32
N VAL A 70 -1.32 -17.42 -6.98
CA VAL A 70 -1.30 -17.51 -8.45
C VAL A 70 -2.56 -18.21 -9.01
N PRO A 71 -3.02 -19.34 -8.45
CA PRO A 71 -4.24 -20.00 -8.94
C PRO A 71 -5.48 -19.10 -8.83
N GLU A 72 -5.63 -18.39 -7.71
CA GLU A 72 -6.75 -17.49 -7.45
C GLU A 72 -6.75 -16.34 -8.45
N LEU A 73 -5.58 -15.71 -8.67
CA LEU A 73 -5.44 -14.63 -9.63
C LEU A 73 -5.74 -15.08 -11.07
N LEU A 74 -5.25 -16.26 -11.47
CA LEU A 74 -5.53 -16.80 -12.82
C LEU A 74 -7.00 -17.19 -13.00
N ALA A 75 -7.66 -17.66 -11.93
CA ALA A 75 -9.11 -17.94 -11.96
C ALA A 75 -9.92 -16.64 -12.13
N GLU A 76 -9.52 -15.54 -11.50
CA GLU A 76 -10.15 -14.23 -11.65
C GLU A 76 -9.99 -13.68 -13.09
N VAL A 77 -8.82 -13.88 -13.68
CA VAL A 77 -8.56 -13.49 -15.09
C VAL A 77 -9.47 -14.23 -16.06
N GLY A 78 -9.88 -15.46 -15.72
CA GLY A 78 -10.86 -16.24 -16.48
C GLY A 78 -10.36 -16.79 -17.81
N VAL A 79 -9.04 -16.92 -18.02
CA VAL A 79 -8.45 -17.56 -19.20
C VAL A 79 -8.14 -19.04 -18.92
N PRO A 80 -8.18 -19.92 -19.95
CA PRO A 80 -7.80 -21.33 -19.76
C PRO A 80 -6.36 -21.46 -19.28
N VAL A 81 -6.16 -22.21 -18.19
CA VAL A 81 -4.84 -22.42 -17.58
C VAL A 81 -4.33 -23.83 -17.93
N LEU A 82 -3.21 -23.91 -18.65
CA LEU A 82 -2.55 -25.16 -19.01
C LEU A 82 -1.60 -25.60 -17.93
N PRO A 83 -1.55 -26.90 -17.58
CA PRO A 83 -0.41 -27.46 -16.89
C PRO A 83 0.89 -27.15 -17.65
N TRP A 84 1.99 -26.83 -16.94
CA TRP A 84 3.27 -26.44 -17.57
C TRP A 84 3.77 -27.46 -18.60
N ALA A 85 3.67 -28.75 -18.29
CA ALA A 85 4.05 -29.83 -19.20
C ALA A 85 3.19 -29.86 -20.49
N GLN A 86 1.94 -29.42 -20.43
CA GLN A 86 1.09 -29.27 -21.62
C GLN A 86 1.45 -27.99 -22.37
N ALA A 87 1.72 -26.90 -21.68
CA ALA A 87 2.11 -25.63 -22.28
C ALA A 87 3.37 -25.78 -23.16
N LEU A 88 4.38 -26.49 -22.68
CA LEU A 88 5.61 -26.79 -23.44
C LEU A 88 5.36 -27.60 -24.73
N ARG A 89 4.28 -28.38 -24.79
CA ARG A 89 3.92 -29.19 -25.98
C ARG A 89 2.85 -28.53 -26.85
N THR A 90 2.31 -27.40 -26.39
CA THR A 90 1.27 -26.68 -27.13
C THR A 90 1.92 -25.63 -28.00
N ARG A 91 1.71 -25.73 -29.32
CA ARG A 91 2.17 -24.68 -30.23
C ARG A 91 1.33 -23.40 -30.03
N VAL A 92 2.01 -22.29 -29.75
CA VAL A 92 1.44 -20.96 -29.62
C VAL A 92 2.13 -20.01 -30.61
N ASP A 93 1.44 -18.92 -30.98
CA ASP A 93 2.02 -17.91 -31.86
C ASP A 93 2.94 -16.96 -31.08
N LEU A 94 2.58 -16.69 -29.80
CA LEU A 94 3.35 -15.84 -28.90
C LEU A 94 3.22 -16.36 -27.47
N ALA A 95 4.33 -16.44 -26.75
CA ALA A 95 4.37 -16.51 -25.29
C ALA A 95 4.83 -15.17 -24.73
N VAL A 96 4.16 -14.66 -23.71
CA VAL A 96 4.53 -13.43 -23.01
C VAL A 96 4.86 -13.77 -21.56
N SER A 97 6.05 -13.43 -21.12
CA SER A 97 6.53 -13.64 -19.76
C SER A 97 6.95 -12.33 -19.11
N ALA A 98 6.88 -12.26 -17.79
CA ALA A 98 7.46 -11.14 -17.02
C ALA A 98 8.59 -11.61 -16.09
N SER A 99 9.27 -12.71 -16.44
CA SER A 99 10.43 -13.25 -15.72
C SER A 99 11.17 -14.23 -16.63
N PHE A 100 12.41 -14.58 -16.28
CA PHE A 100 13.27 -15.54 -16.99
C PHE A 100 13.36 -16.93 -16.31
N GLY A 101 12.51 -17.21 -15.35
CA GLY A 101 12.53 -18.52 -14.64
C GLY A 101 11.91 -19.65 -15.45
N GLY A 102 12.28 -20.91 -15.13
CA GLY A 102 11.76 -22.11 -15.81
C GLY A 102 12.41 -22.38 -17.16
N GLN A 103 11.83 -23.36 -17.89
CA GLN A 103 12.34 -23.76 -19.22
C GLN A 103 11.67 -22.96 -20.33
N LEU A 104 11.81 -21.63 -20.33
CA LEU A 104 11.17 -20.76 -21.33
C LEU A 104 11.63 -21.06 -22.76
N HIS A 105 12.87 -21.50 -22.93
CA HIS A 105 13.42 -21.89 -24.22
C HIS A 105 12.76 -23.13 -24.84
N GLU A 106 12.02 -23.92 -24.06
CA GLU A 106 11.27 -25.09 -24.56
C GLU A 106 9.87 -24.72 -25.05
N VAL A 107 9.42 -23.47 -24.88
CA VAL A 107 8.10 -23.03 -25.35
C VAL A 107 8.03 -23.04 -26.87
N CYS A 108 7.03 -23.72 -27.43
CA CYS A 108 6.85 -23.85 -28.87
C CYS A 108 6.15 -22.60 -29.46
N GLY A 109 6.87 -21.51 -29.66
CA GLY A 109 6.37 -20.25 -30.21
C GLY A 109 7.35 -19.11 -30.03
N ARG A 110 6.99 -17.93 -30.49
CA ARG A 110 7.77 -16.72 -30.22
C ARG A 110 7.66 -16.32 -28.75
N LEU A 111 8.75 -15.76 -28.18
CA LEU A 111 8.79 -15.39 -26.78
C LEU A 111 9.12 -13.90 -26.62
N ALA A 112 8.22 -13.16 -25.97
CA ALA A 112 8.47 -11.79 -25.48
C ALA A 112 8.60 -11.78 -23.95
N VAL A 113 9.64 -11.14 -23.43
CA VAL A 113 9.86 -11.04 -21.98
C VAL A 113 9.84 -9.59 -21.54
N LEU A 114 8.97 -9.29 -20.57
CA LEU A 114 8.82 -7.97 -19.93
C LEU A 114 9.56 -7.96 -18.57
N SER A 115 9.89 -6.78 -18.08
CA SER A 115 10.35 -6.61 -16.71
C SER A 115 9.16 -6.65 -15.73
N HIS A 116 9.34 -7.29 -14.56
CA HIS A 116 8.33 -7.31 -13.48
C HIS A 116 8.56 -6.26 -12.39
N GLY A 117 9.15 -5.15 -12.72
CA GLY A 117 9.41 -4.04 -11.79
C GLY A 117 10.13 -2.92 -12.51
N VAL A 118 10.81 -2.07 -11.78
CA VAL A 118 11.64 -1.02 -12.36
C VAL A 118 12.94 -1.65 -12.87
N GLY A 119 12.90 -2.16 -14.08
CA GLY A 119 14.07 -2.71 -14.76
C GLY A 119 14.70 -3.93 -14.07
N TYR A 120 15.91 -4.24 -14.48
CA TYR A 120 16.70 -5.40 -14.09
C TYR A 120 17.78 -4.95 -13.10
N ASN A 121 17.49 -4.99 -11.79
CA ASN A 121 18.34 -4.34 -10.79
C ASN A 121 18.94 -5.30 -9.75
N LYS A 122 18.46 -6.55 -9.69
CA LYS A 122 18.88 -7.50 -8.65
C LYS A 122 19.97 -8.44 -9.17
N THR A 123 20.96 -8.71 -8.33
CA THR A 123 21.91 -9.79 -8.54
C THR A 123 21.42 -11.05 -7.83
N LEU A 124 21.46 -12.17 -8.52
CA LEU A 124 21.07 -13.46 -7.98
C LEU A 124 22.11 -14.51 -8.38
N ALA A 125 22.50 -15.35 -7.42
CA ALA A 125 23.30 -16.53 -7.75
C ALA A 125 22.54 -17.39 -8.76
N THR A 126 23.22 -17.82 -9.83
CA THR A 126 22.65 -18.71 -10.84
C THR A 126 22.28 -20.04 -10.21
N PRO A 127 21.09 -20.60 -10.48
CA PRO A 127 20.82 -21.98 -10.15
C PRO A 127 21.85 -22.85 -10.87
N ASP A 128 22.59 -23.67 -10.13
CA ASP A 128 23.50 -24.67 -10.73
C ASP A 128 22.73 -25.48 -11.78
N ALA A 129 23.16 -25.43 -13.03
CA ALA A 129 22.56 -26.16 -14.16
C ALA A 129 22.75 -27.68 -14.07
N GLY A 130 22.80 -28.24 -12.88
CA GLY A 130 23.04 -29.68 -12.66
C GLY A 130 22.61 -30.23 -11.31
N ARG A 131 22.10 -29.45 -10.38
CA ARG A 131 21.59 -29.97 -9.09
C ARG A 131 20.08 -30.14 -9.11
N ARG A 132 19.63 -31.37 -9.24
CA ARG A 132 18.32 -31.80 -8.76
C ARG A 132 18.15 -31.32 -7.32
N THR A 133 17.02 -30.67 -7.03
CA THR A 133 16.64 -30.17 -5.72
C THR A 133 16.97 -31.17 -4.62
N PRO A 134 17.78 -30.83 -3.60
CA PRO A 134 17.81 -31.60 -2.38
C PRO A 134 16.58 -31.27 -1.55
N ASP A 135 15.98 -32.35 -1.09
CA ASP A 135 14.94 -32.50 -0.08
C ASP A 135 15.04 -31.44 1.04
N ALA A 136 13.94 -30.78 1.33
CA ALA A 136 13.81 -29.79 2.42
C ALA A 136 13.74 -30.53 3.76
N GLY A 137 14.88 -31.01 4.27
CA GLY A 137 14.96 -31.69 5.54
C GLY A 137 16.31 -31.54 6.21
N ARG A 138 16.32 -30.83 7.34
CA ARG A 138 17.40 -30.73 8.35
C ARG A 138 18.56 -29.79 8.03
N ARG A 139 18.48 -28.57 8.58
CA ARG A 139 19.66 -27.78 8.97
C ARG A 139 20.06 -28.13 10.40
N THR A 140 21.25 -28.73 10.56
CA THR A 140 22.02 -28.66 11.80
C THR A 140 22.97 -27.46 11.71
N PRO A 141 23.14 -26.64 12.78
CA PRO A 141 24.11 -25.56 12.76
C PRO A 141 25.52 -26.15 13.05
N ASP A 142 26.38 -26.10 12.06
CA ASP A 142 27.81 -26.32 12.29
C ASP A 142 28.57 -25.02 12.13
N ALA A 143 29.03 -24.46 13.25
CA ALA A 143 29.80 -23.24 13.35
C ALA A 143 31.27 -23.52 12.98
N GLY A 144 31.53 -23.68 11.69
CA GLY A 144 32.88 -23.76 11.14
C GLY A 144 33.38 -22.42 10.64
N ARG A 145 34.23 -21.77 11.42
CA ARG A 145 35.04 -20.62 11.07
C ARG A 145 35.72 -20.83 9.72
N ARG A 146 35.21 -20.18 8.66
CA ARG A 146 35.95 -20.03 7.40
C ARG A 146 36.64 -18.66 7.39
N THR A 147 37.96 -18.69 7.35
CA THR A 147 38.80 -17.54 7.00
C THR A 147 38.44 -17.03 5.62
N PRO A 148 38.36 -15.71 5.39
CA PRO A 148 38.08 -15.16 4.06
C PRO A 148 39.32 -15.40 3.19
N ASP A 149 39.20 -16.27 2.21
CA ASP A 149 40.15 -16.34 1.10
C ASP A 149 39.88 -15.15 0.19
N ALA A 150 40.84 -14.24 0.08
CA ALA A 150 40.77 -13.02 -0.74
C ALA A 150 40.96 -13.32 -2.24
N GLY A 151 40.26 -14.33 -2.74
CA GLY A 151 40.11 -14.59 -4.16
C GLY A 151 39.01 -13.69 -4.72
N ARG A 152 39.31 -12.92 -5.77
CA ARG A 152 38.40 -12.08 -6.55
C ARG A 152 37.09 -12.86 -6.83
N ARG A 153 36.07 -12.70 -5.99
CA ARG A 153 34.73 -13.17 -6.31
C ARG A 153 34.23 -12.38 -7.51
N THR A 154 33.94 -13.05 -8.61
CA THR A 154 33.13 -12.46 -9.67
C THR A 154 31.80 -12.03 -9.05
N PRO A 155 31.32 -10.80 -9.28
CA PRO A 155 30.01 -10.37 -8.79
C PRO A 155 28.93 -11.34 -9.25
N ASP A 156 27.91 -11.57 -8.40
CA ASP A 156 26.75 -12.37 -8.81
C ASP A 156 26.10 -11.73 -10.05
N PRO A 157 25.65 -12.57 -11.01
CA PRO A 157 25.09 -12.07 -12.26
C PRO A 157 23.76 -11.32 -12.03
N VAL A 158 23.53 -10.28 -12.83
CA VAL A 158 22.28 -9.51 -12.79
C VAL A 158 21.16 -10.36 -13.38
N PHE A 159 20.11 -10.59 -12.58
CA PHE A 159 18.94 -11.35 -13.00
C PHE A 159 18.26 -10.73 -14.20
N GLY A 160 18.08 -11.51 -15.26
CA GLY A 160 17.47 -11.05 -16.51
C GLY A 160 18.33 -10.12 -17.37
N MET A 161 19.67 -10.00 -17.06
CA MET A 161 20.61 -9.25 -17.88
C MET A 161 21.88 -10.02 -18.21
N SER A 162 22.14 -11.14 -17.55
CA SER A 162 23.36 -11.92 -17.70
C SER A 162 23.11 -13.15 -18.56
N ASP A 163 24.18 -13.65 -19.22
CA ASP A 163 24.17 -14.83 -20.10
C ASP A 163 23.43 -16.03 -19.50
N ALA A 164 23.65 -16.28 -18.23
CA ALA A 164 23.03 -17.39 -17.49
C ALA A 164 21.50 -17.37 -17.47
N TRP A 165 20.88 -16.22 -17.70
CA TRP A 165 19.42 -16.05 -17.73
C TRP A 165 18.88 -15.87 -19.15
N LEU A 166 19.71 -15.38 -20.05
CA LEU A 166 19.27 -14.93 -21.37
C LEU A 166 19.62 -15.91 -22.49
N LEU A 167 20.63 -16.77 -22.30
CA LEU A 167 21.14 -17.63 -23.36
C LEU A 167 20.97 -19.12 -23.03
N VAL A 168 20.68 -19.89 -24.07
CA VAL A 168 20.82 -21.36 -24.07
C VAL A 168 21.67 -21.69 -25.32
N ASP A 169 22.73 -22.47 -25.12
CA ASP A 169 23.69 -22.83 -26.16
C ASP A 169 24.28 -21.62 -26.93
N GLY A 170 24.41 -20.47 -26.23
CA GLY A 170 24.93 -19.22 -26.80
C GLY A 170 23.91 -18.36 -27.55
N GLU A 171 22.67 -18.83 -27.72
CA GLU A 171 21.59 -18.13 -28.41
C GLU A 171 20.58 -17.55 -27.42
N PRO A 172 20.04 -16.34 -27.70
CA PRO A 172 19.01 -15.74 -26.86
C PRO A 172 17.72 -16.59 -26.82
N ILE A 173 17.16 -16.77 -25.61
CA ILE A 173 15.91 -17.53 -25.44
C ILE A 173 14.66 -16.72 -25.83
N ALA A 174 14.73 -15.38 -25.86
CA ALA A 174 13.62 -14.52 -26.19
C ALA A 174 13.77 -13.90 -27.59
N ASP A 175 12.68 -13.88 -28.36
CA ASP A 175 12.62 -13.11 -29.62
C ASP A 175 12.58 -11.60 -29.36
N ALA A 176 11.98 -11.19 -28.23
CA ALA A 176 11.94 -9.80 -27.80
C ALA A 176 12.11 -9.66 -26.29
N MET A 177 13.10 -8.86 -25.88
CA MET A 177 13.31 -8.43 -24.51
C MET A 177 12.87 -6.97 -24.38
N VAL A 178 11.77 -6.73 -23.65
CA VAL A 178 11.21 -5.38 -23.48
C VAL A 178 11.97 -4.62 -22.42
N LEU A 179 12.46 -3.45 -22.79
CA LEU A 179 13.20 -2.51 -21.96
C LEU A 179 12.43 -1.19 -21.86
N SER A 180 12.51 -0.55 -20.70
CA SER A 180 11.82 0.73 -20.46
C SER A 180 12.69 1.94 -20.79
N HIS A 181 14.03 1.80 -20.74
CA HIS A 181 14.94 2.92 -20.92
C HIS A 181 16.25 2.48 -21.62
N PRO A 182 16.90 3.36 -22.42
CA PRO A 182 18.19 3.09 -23.08
C PRO A 182 19.34 2.72 -22.14
N GLU A 183 19.30 3.13 -20.85
CA GLU A 183 20.29 2.72 -19.87
C GLU A 183 20.32 1.21 -19.68
N GLN A 184 19.13 0.56 -19.70
CA GLN A 184 19.00 -0.89 -19.61
C GLN A 184 19.63 -1.58 -20.82
N LEU A 185 19.45 -1.00 -22.02
CA LEU A 185 20.10 -1.50 -23.23
C LEU A 185 21.63 -1.38 -23.13
N ALA A 186 22.14 -0.29 -22.56
CA ALA A 186 23.58 -0.12 -22.35
C ALA A 186 24.14 -1.18 -21.38
N ARG A 187 23.45 -1.46 -20.26
CA ARG A 187 23.81 -2.53 -19.32
C ARG A 187 23.72 -3.92 -19.97
N LEU A 188 22.66 -4.18 -20.75
CA LEU A 188 22.49 -5.43 -21.49
C LEU A 188 23.64 -5.67 -22.47
N ARG A 189 24.02 -4.65 -23.25
CA ARG A 189 25.15 -4.74 -24.19
C ARG A 189 26.48 -5.02 -23.50
N ALA A 190 26.64 -4.53 -22.28
CA ALA A 190 27.84 -4.77 -21.48
C ALA A 190 27.84 -6.18 -20.84
N ALA A 191 26.67 -6.65 -20.36
CA ALA A 191 26.55 -7.89 -19.61
C ALA A 191 26.31 -9.12 -20.50
N CYS A 192 25.53 -9.01 -21.57
CA CYS A 192 25.19 -10.08 -22.50
C CYS A 192 25.04 -9.56 -23.93
N PRO A 193 26.17 -9.26 -24.64
CA PRO A 193 26.14 -8.75 -26.01
C PRO A 193 25.31 -9.59 -27.00
N PRO A 194 25.32 -10.95 -26.94
CA PRO A 194 24.51 -11.76 -27.84
C PRO A 194 23.01 -11.48 -27.76
N ALA A 195 22.48 -11.16 -26.58
CA ALA A 195 21.06 -10.87 -26.41
C ALA A 195 20.65 -9.43 -26.78
N ALA A 196 21.62 -8.54 -27.03
CA ALA A 196 21.33 -7.12 -27.25
C ALA A 196 20.46 -6.83 -28.49
N HIS A 197 20.46 -7.71 -29.49
CA HIS A 197 19.65 -7.55 -30.70
C HIS A 197 18.17 -7.88 -30.50
N THR A 198 17.82 -8.59 -29.42
CA THR A 198 16.41 -8.87 -29.06
C THR A 198 15.76 -7.74 -28.28
N ALA A 199 16.54 -6.72 -27.86
CA ALA A 199 16.05 -5.64 -27.04
C ALA A 199 15.08 -4.71 -27.79
N VAL A 200 13.93 -4.45 -27.19
CA VAL A 200 12.89 -3.55 -27.70
C VAL A 200 12.60 -2.47 -26.66
N LEU A 201 12.86 -1.20 -26.99
CA LEU A 201 12.53 -0.06 -26.13
C LEU A 201 11.04 0.28 -26.28
N ALA A 202 10.22 -0.21 -25.34
CA ALA A 202 8.78 -0.01 -25.37
C ALA A 202 8.21 0.69 -24.10
N GLY A 203 9.07 1.18 -23.22
CA GLY A 203 8.64 1.89 -22.02
C GLY A 203 8.12 0.98 -20.90
N ASP A 204 7.43 1.57 -19.92
CA ASP A 204 6.89 0.89 -18.74
C ASP A 204 5.36 1.08 -18.66
N PRO A 205 4.55 0.05 -19.02
CA PRO A 205 3.10 0.16 -19.04
C PRO A 205 2.50 0.37 -17.64
N CYS A 206 3.15 -0.12 -16.60
CA CYS A 206 2.71 0.11 -15.23
C CYS A 206 2.88 1.58 -14.83
N PHE A 207 4.00 2.18 -15.21
CA PHE A 207 4.25 3.59 -14.93
C PHE A 207 3.35 4.50 -15.77
N ASP A 208 3.11 4.17 -17.04
CA ASP A 208 2.18 4.91 -17.91
C ASP A 208 0.77 4.94 -17.32
N ARG A 209 0.26 3.82 -16.79
CA ARG A 209 -1.03 3.78 -16.09
C ARG A 209 -1.08 4.71 -14.87
N MET A 210 0.04 4.83 -14.15
CA MET A 210 0.13 5.76 -13.00
C MET A 210 0.17 7.22 -13.49
N LEU A 211 0.89 7.52 -14.56
CA LEU A 211 0.93 8.88 -15.14
C LEU A 211 -0.45 9.32 -15.61
N ASP A 212 -1.18 8.45 -16.30
CA ASP A 212 -2.56 8.72 -16.76
C ASP A 212 -3.53 8.94 -15.60
N ALA A 213 -3.32 8.24 -14.49
CA ALA A 213 -4.15 8.34 -13.30
C ALA A 213 -3.78 9.53 -12.38
N ARG A 214 -2.60 10.13 -12.53
CA ARG A 214 -2.09 11.22 -11.69
C ARG A 214 -3.05 12.41 -11.55
N PRO A 215 -3.77 12.87 -12.59
CA PRO A 215 -4.74 13.96 -12.45
C PRO A 215 -5.91 13.65 -11.50
N TYR A 216 -6.14 12.38 -11.21
CA TYR A 216 -7.24 11.93 -10.35
C TYR A 216 -6.84 11.66 -8.90
N ARG A 217 -5.68 12.17 -8.46
CA ARG A 217 -5.12 11.98 -7.10
C ARG A 217 -6.16 12.15 -6.00
N ASP A 218 -6.98 13.18 -6.06
CA ASP A 218 -7.98 13.47 -5.03
C ASP A 218 -9.12 12.42 -4.97
N ARG A 219 -9.41 11.74 -6.08
CA ARG A 219 -10.36 10.63 -6.09
C ARG A 219 -9.80 9.44 -5.32
N PHE A 220 -8.52 9.10 -5.53
CA PHE A 220 -7.83 8.05 -4.79
C PHE A 220 -7.71 8.38 -3.31
N ARG A 221 -7.40 9.63 -2.95
CA ARG A 221 -7.37 10.08 -1.56
C ARG A 221 -8.72 9.87 -0.86
N ARG A 222 -9.83 10.24 -1.49
CA ARG A 222 -11.19 10.01 -0.94
C ARG A 222 -11.51 8.52 -0.83
N ALA A 223 -11.18 7.72 -1.85
CA ALA A 223 -11.41 6.26 -1.83
C ALA A 223 -10.62 5.56 -0.71
N LEU A 224 -9.42 6.06 -0.39
CA LEU A 224 -8.63 5.61 0.76
C LEU A 224 -9.09 6.21 2.10
N GLY A 225 -10.18 6.96 2.10
CA GLY A 225 -10.80 7.51 3.30
C GLY A 225 -10.03 8.67 3.95
N LEU A 226 -9.22 9.41 3.18
CA LEU A 226 -8.57 10.61 3.69
C LEU A 226 -9.58 11.74 3.84
N ARG A 227 -9.47 12.44 4.96
CA ARG A 227 -10.21 13.66 5.25
C ARG A 227 -9.46 14.88 4.72
N ALA A 228 -10.19 15.99 4.61
CA ALA A 228 -9.59 17.28 4.23
C ALA A 228 -8.42 17.63 5.16
N GLY A 229 -7.27 18.01 4.59
CA GLY A 229 -6.07 18.37 5.33
C GLY A 229 -5.21 17.20 5.83
N GLN A 230 -5.70 15.96 5.89
CA GLN A 230 -4.86 14.83 6.30
C GLN A 230 -3.74 14.54 5.29
N ARG A 231 -2.57 14.17 5.79
CA ARG A 231 -1.45 13.62 5.00
C ARG A 231 -1.50 12.10 4.99
N LEU A 232 -1.24 11.51 3.83
CA LEU A 232 -1.08 10.08 3.68
C LEU A 232 0.40 9.71 3.73
N VAL A 233 0.77 8.92 4.73
CA VAL A 233 2.09 8.28 4.83
C VAL A 233 1.93 6.82 4.44
N VAL A 234 2.62 6.41 3.37
CA VAL A 234 2.61 5.03 2.88
C VAL A 234 3.87 4.33 3.34
N LEU A 235 3.73 3.24 4.07
CA LEU A 235 4.81 2.32 4.39
C LEU A 235 4.89 1.28 3.28
N ASN A 236 6.04 1.14 2.65
CA ASN A 236 6.25 0.12 1.62
C ASN A 236 7.41 -0.79 1.98
N SER A 237 7.16 -2.10 2.00
CA SER A 237 8.21 -3.09 2.18
C SER A 237 8.27 -4.05 1.00
N THR A 238 9.47 -4.16 0.38
CA THR A 238 9.80 -5.30 -0.47
C THR A 238 9.95 -6.56 0.39
N TRP A 239 10.28 -7.70 -0.22
CA TRP A 239 10.44 -8.97 0.49
C TRP A 239 11.93 -9.29 0.67
N ASN A 240 12.36 -9.84 1.71
CA ASN A 240 13.61 -10.44 2.16
C ASN A 240 14.02 -9.89 3.54
N PRO A 241 14.98 -10.52 4.21
CA PRO A 241 15.43 -10.07 5.53
C PRO A 241 16.00 -8.65 5.59
N ALA A 242 16.48 -8.08 4.47
CA ALA A 242 17.04 -6.73 4.41
C ALA A 242 16.02 -5.66 3.97
N SER A 243 14.72 -6.00 3.90
CA SER A 243 13.64 -5.07 3.56
C SER A 243 13.23 -4.22 4.77
N LEU A 244 12.33 -3.24 4.56
CA LEU A 244 11.84 -2.36 5.64
C LEU A 244 11.24 -3.15 6.82
N PHE A 245 10.53 -4.24 6.55
CA PHE A 245 9.93 -5.12 7.55
C PHE A 245 10.66 -6.47 7.69
N GLY A 246 11.90 -6.53 7.23
CA GLY A 246 12.78 -7.68 7.45
C GLY A 246 13.57 -7.54 8.74
N ASP A 247 14.03 -8.67 9.27
CA ASP A 247 14.78 -8.81 10.51
C ASP A 247 16.28 -9.13 10.32
N GLY A 248 16.77 -9.01 9.08
CA GLY A 248 18.17 -9.31 8.72
C GLY A 248 19.17 -8.22 9.05
N GLY A 249 18.75 -7.15 9.71
CA GLY A 249 19.54 -6.02 10.19
C GLY A 249 18.90 -5.43 11.43
N ASP A 250 18.78 -4.11 11.47
CA ASP A 250 17.96 -3.43 12.49
C ASP A 250 16.49 -3.75 12.21
N ASP A 251 15.87 -4.57 13.07
CA ASP A 251 14.44 -4.87 12.98
C ASP A 251 13.63 -3.61 13.36
N LEU A 252 13.18 -2.89 12.35
CA LEU A 252 12.44 -1.63 12.54
C LEU A 252 10.95 -1.85 12.85
N LEU A 253 10.39 -3.00 12.52
CA LEU A 253 8.95 -3.25 12.64
C LEU A 253 8.43 -3.08 14.07
N PRO A 254 9.06 -3.65 15.11
CA PRO A 254 8.60 -3.50 16.50
C PRO A 254 8.69 -2.08 17.05
N SER A 255 9.64 -1.28 16.56
CA SER A 255 9.91 0.08 17.07
C SER A 255 9.21 1.16 16.23
N LEU A 256 9.27 1.05 14.92
CA LEU A 256 8.76 2.07 13.98
C LEU A 256 7.23 2.22 14.04
N LEU A 257 6.50 1.10 14.06
CA LEU A 257 5.03 1.16 13.99
C LEU A 257 4.38 1.79 15.21
N PRO A 258 4.74 1.43 16.46
CA PRO A 258 4.22 2.11 17.65
C PRO A 258 4.57 3.60 17.66
N ARG A 259 5.78 3.96 17.23
CA ARG A 259 6.21 5.36 17.15
C ARG A 259 5.43 6.16 16.13
N LEU A 260 5.18 5.60 14.93
CA LEU A 260 4.35 6.28 13.93
C LEU A 260 2.93 6.56 14.46
N THR A 261 2.32 5.62 15.18
CA THR A 261 0.99 5.82 15.76
C THR A 261 1.01 6.69 17.02
N GLY A 262 2.15 6.77 17.73
CA GLY A 262 2.34 7.56 18.94
C GLY A 262 2.82 8.99 18.70
N GLU A 263 3.58 9.24 17.62
CA GLU A 263 4.13 10.57 17.30
C GLU A 263 3.28 11.34 16.26
N LEU A 264 2.50 10.64 15.44
CA LEU A 264 1.69 11.27 14.40
C LEU A 264 0.23 11.40 14.83
N PRO A 265 -0.30 12.64 14.94
CA PRO A 265 -1.72 12.83 15.28
C PRO A 265 -2.64 12.18 14.23
N ALA A 266 -3.56 11.33 14.68
CA ALA A 266 -4.49 10.60 13.83
C ALA A 266 -5.42 11.51 13.01
N ASP A 267 -5.60 12.76 13.44
CA ASP A 267 -6.41 13.75 12.73
C ASP A 267 -5.65 14.42 11.58
N ASP A 268 -4.33 14.49 11.66
CA ASP A 268 -3.46 15.14 10.65
C ASP A 268 -2.81 14.12 9.70
N TYR A 269 -2.69 12.86 10.12
CA TYR A 269 -2.01 11.80 9.36
C TYR A 269 -2.88 10.55 9.24
N ARG A 270 -2.77 9.91 8.09
CA ARG A 270 -3.25 8.55 7.86
C ARG A 270 -2.07 7.67 7.48
N LEU A 271 -1.97 6.53 8.14
CA LEU A 271 -0.94 5.53 7.89
C LEU A 271 -1.50 4.40 7.04
N THR A 272 -0.75 3.98 6.05
CA THR A 272 -1.13 2.88 5.16
C THR A 272 0.10 2.04 4.85
N ALA A 273 -0.03 0.72 4.88
CA ALA A 273 1.04 -0.19 4.49
C ALA A 273 0.70 -0.93 3.19
N VAL A 274 1.68 -0.96 2.30
CA VAL A 274 1.71 -1.73 1.06
C VAL A 274 2.85 -2.73 1.17
N LEU A 275 2.53 -3.99 1.33
CA LEU A 275 3.51 -5.06 1.47
C LEU A 275 3.69 -5.80 0.15
N HIS A 276 4.91 -6.25 -0.12
CA HIS A 276 5.15 -7.04 -1.32
C HIS A 276 4.31 -8.33 -1.31
N PRO A 277 3.75 -8.78 -2.46
CA PRO A 277 2.95 -10.00 -2.54
C PRO A 277 3.62 -11.24 -1.95
N ASN A 278 4.96 -11.34 -2.04
CA ASN A 278 5.70 -12.46 -1.45
C ASN A 278 5.65 -12.47 0.09
N ILE A 279 5.56 -11.31 0.76
CA ILE A 279 5.32 -11.25 2.21
C ILE A 279 3.90 -11.76 2.49
N TRP A 280 2.92 -11.20 1.77
CA TRP A 280 1.51 -11.47 1.97
C TRP A 280 1.16 -12.96 1.76
N HIS A 281 1.59 -13.51 0.62
CA HIS A 281 1.29 -14.90 0.27
C HIS A 281 2.30 -15.90 0.87
N GLY A 282 3.55 -15.49 1.09
CA GLY A 282 4.59 -16.37 1.64
C GLY A 282 4.38 -16.69 3.12
N HIS A 283 4.01 -15.69 3.92
CA HIS A 283 3.71 -15.88 5.34
C HIS A 283 2.22 -16.12 5.63
N GLY A 284 1.36 -15.80 4.66
CA GLY A 284 -0.09 -15.88 4.78
C GLY A 284 -0.72 -14.60 5.37
N PRO A 285 -1.88 -14.16 4.81
CA PRO A 285 -2.54 -12.91 5.22
C PRO A 285 -2.89 -12.84 6.70
N GLY A 286 -3.23 -13.97 7.32
CA GLY A 286 -3.54 -14.05 8.75
C GLY A 286 -2.33 -13.74 9.62
N GLN A 287 -1.17 -14.30 9.28
CA GLN A 287 0.08 -14.05 10.02
C GLN A 287 0.55 -12.59 9.86
N VAL A 288 0.48 -12.05 8.66
CA VAL A 288 0.82 -10.64 8.40
C VAL A 288 -0.08 -9.71 9.22
N ARG A 289 -1.39 -9.97 9.26
CA ARG A 289 -2.33 -9.21 10.11
C ARG A 289 -1.99 -9.31 11.59
N ALA A 290 -1.57 -10.48 12.06
CA ALA A 290 -1.18 -10.68 13.46
C ALA A 290 0.07 -9.88 13.83
N TRP A 291 1.10 -9.85 12.98
CA TRP A 291 2.30 -9.02 13.22
C TRP A 291 1.98 -7.52 13.31
N LEU A 292 1.02 -7.06 12.51
CA LEU A 292 0.67 -5.64 12.41
C LEU A 292 -0.55 -5.26 13.26
N GLU A 293 -1.09 -6.18 14.07
CA GLU A 293 -2.37 -6.01 14.77
C GLU A 293 -2.39 -4.76 15.66
N ARG A 294 -1.33 -4.51 16.44
CA ARG A 294 -1.23 -3.32 17.30
C ARG A 294 -1.33 -2.02 16.48
N ALA A 295 -0.57 -1.91 15.39
CA ALA A 295 -0.60 -0.75 14.50
C ALA A 295 -1.95 -0.61 13.78
N ARG A 296 -2.57 -1.74 13.39
CA ARG A 296 -3.90 -1.75 12.75
C ARG A 296 -4.98 -1.23 13.69
N ARG A 297 -4.94 -1.62 14.96
CA ARG A 297 -5.83 -1.05 16.00
C ARG A 297 -5.58 0.45 16.17
N GLY A 298 -4.33 0.90 16.01
CA GLY A 298 -3.93 2.31 16.00
C GLY A 298 -4.27 3.05 14.69
N GLY A 299 -4.96 2.41 13.72
CA GLY A 299 -5.42 3.04 12.49
C GLY A 299 -4.56 2.82 11.26
N LEU A 300 -3.52 1.95 11.33
CA LEU A 300 -2.77 1.53 10.14
C LEU A 300 -3.67 0.75 9.19
N ALA A 301 -3.84 1.23 7.96
CA ALA A 301 -4.50 0.51 6.89
C ALA A 301 -3.55 -0.48 6.22
N LEU A 302 -3.99 -1.72 5.99
CA LEU A 302 -3.31 -2.65 5.09
C LEU A 302 -4.05 -2.67 3.77
N LEU A 303 -3.35 -2.34 2.69
CA LEU A 303 -3.91 -2.37 1.35
C LEU A 303 -3.65 -3.71 0.67
N ASP A 304 -4.50 -4.02 -0.32
CA ASP A 304 -4.28 -5.16 -1.17
C ASP A 304 -2.96 -5.01 -1.93
N PRO A 305 -2.04 -5.97 -1.81
CA PRO A 305 -0.71 -5.89 -2.43
C PRO A 305 -0.73 -5.95 -3.96
N LEU A 306 -1.84 -6.34 -4.57
CA LEU A 306 -1.98 -6.50 -6.01
C LEU A 306 -2.74 -5.34 -6.65
N ALA A 307 -3.84 -4.90 -6.02
CA ALA A 307 -4.78 -3.96 -6.59
C ALA A 307 -4.45 -2.50 -6.27
N ASP A 308 -4.16 -2.18 -5.00
CA ASP A 308 -4.30 -0.80 -4.49
C ASP A 308 -2.98 -0.03 -4.33
N TRP A 309 -1.83 -0.66 -4.53
CA TRP A 309 -0.54 -0.02 -4.26
C TRP A 309 -0.23 1.19 -5.18
N ARG A 310 -0.65 1.14 -6.44
CA ARG A 310 -0.46 2.26 -7.39
C ARG A 310 -1.26 3.47 -6.97
N GLN A 311 -2.51 3.24 -6.57
CA GLN A 311 -3.43 4.26 -6.07
C GLN A 311 -2.93 4.86 -4.76
N ALA A 312 -2.33 4.03 -3.87
CA ALA A 312 -1.70 4.50 -2.65
C ALA A 312 -0.53 5.45 -2.94
N LEU A 313 0.36 5.10 -3.90
CA LEU A 313 1.47 5.98 -4.31
C LEU A 313 0.97 7.31 -4.89
N LEU A 314 -0.07 7.27 -5.73
CA LEU A 314 -0.68 8.48 -6.30
C LEU A 314 -1.32 9.37 -5.23
N ALA A 315 -1.90 8.78 -4.20
CA ALA A 315 -2.53 9.50 -3.09
C ALA A 315 -1.53 10.00 -2.04
N ALA A 316 -0.34 9.42 -1.96
CA ALA A 316 0.66 9.64 -0.92
C ALA A 316 1.17 11.10 -0.85
N ASP A 317 1.45 11.55 0.36
CA ASP A 317 2.21 12.78 0.63
C ASP A 317 3.66 12.44 1.00
N LEU A 318 3.90 11.22 1.49
CA LEU A 318 5.23 10.67 1.80
C LEU A 318 5.19 9.15 1.69
N VAL A 319 6.28 8.56 1.21
CA VAL A 319 6.52 7.10 1.27
C VAL A 319 7.72 6.83 2.16
N ILE A 320 7.55 5.97 3.18
CA ILE A 320 8.63 5.35 3.93
C ILE A 320 8.82 3.95 3.35
N GLY A 321 9.98 3.68 2.77
CA GLY A 321 10.18 2.43 2.04
C GLY A 321 11.61 1.90 2.09
N ASP A 322 11.89 1.01 1.16
CA ASP A 322 13.19 0.38 1.00
C ASP A 322 13.67 0.42 -0.47
N HIS A 323 14.57 -0.48 -0.83
CA HIS A 323 15.14 -0.62 -2.18
C HIS A 323 14.19 -1.25 -3.22
N GLY A 324 12.91 -1.43 -2.90
CA GLY A 324 11.93 -2.05 -3.78
C GLY A 324 11.44 -1.15 -4.91
N SER A 325 10.93 -1.77 -5.99
CA SER A 325 10.41 -1.05 -7.16
C SER A 325 9.26 -0.10 -6.81
N VAL A 326 8.42 -0.42 -5.82
CA VAL A 326 7.29 0.43 -5.41
C VAL A 326 7.78 1.75 -4.82
N THR A 327 8.82 1.71 -3.98
CA THR A 327 9.48 2.92 -3.44
C THR A 327 10.11 3.75 -4.56
N TYR A 328 10.75 3.10 -5.53
CA TYR A 328 11.35 3.77 -6.68
C TYR A 328 10.28 4.44 -7.56
N TYR A 329 9.14 3.79 -7.81
CA TYR A 329 8.01 4.42 -8.53
C TYR A 329 7.46 5.64 -7.79
N ALA A 330 7.39 5.61 -6.45
CA ALA A 330 6.99 6.79 -5.68
C ALA A 330 7.93 7.98 -5.97
N ALA A 331 9.25 7.75 -5.92
CA ALA A 331 10.24 8.77 -6.26
C ALA A 331 10.13 9.24 -7.72
N ALA A 332 9.86 8.33 -8.67
CA ALA A 332 9.64 8.65 -10.08
C ALA A 332 8.38 9.50 -10.32
N LEU A 333 7.34 9.30 -9.52
CA LEU A 333 6.13 10.15 -9.52
C LEU A 333 6.35 11.53 -8.91
N GLY A 334 7.51 11.77 -8.28
CA GLY A 334 7.84 13.00 -7.57
C GLY A 334 7.28 13.06 -6.15
N THR A 335 6.90 11.93 -5.58
CA THR A 335 6.46 11.83 -4.17
C THR A 335 7.70 11.83 -3.25
N PRO A 336 7.68 12.58 -2.13
CA PRO A 336 8.71 12.51 -1.10
C PRO A 336 8.93 11.07 -0.62
N VAL A 337 10.20 10.67 -0.44
CA VAL A 337 10.57 9.32 0.01
C VAL A 337 11.58 9.43 1.16
N LEU A 338 11.42 8.60 2.19
CA LEU A 338 12.42 8.31 3.21
C LEU A 338 12.73 6.81 3.18
N LEU A 339 14.00 6.43 3.11
CA LEU A 339 14.39 5.03 3.17
C LEU A 339 14.58 4.60 4.63
N GLY A 340 13.72 3.69 5.10
CA GLY A 340 13.88 3.02 6.38
C GLY A 340 14.86 1.84 6.32
N ALA A 341 15.00 1.21 5.14
CA ALA A 341 16.02 0.21 4.85
C ALA A 341 16.66 0.51 3.49
N ALA A 342 17.98 0.44 3.41
CA ALA A 342 18.71 0.84 2.22
C ALA A 342 19.91 -0.08 1.91
N PRO A 343 19.70 -1.42 1.81
CA PRO A 343 20.76 -2.34 1.46
C PRO A 343 21.19 -2.12 0.02
N LEU A 344 22.50 -2.16 -0.24
CA LEU A 344 23.07 -2.16 -1.59
C LEU A 344 23.47 -3.56 -2.03
N ASP A 345 23.66 -4.47 -1.09
CA ASP A 345 23.95 -5.87 -1.36
C ASP A 345 22.78 -6.53 -2.12
N GLY A 346 23.10 -7.24 -3.17
CA GLY A 346 22.08 -7.84 -4.04
C GLY A 346 21.45 -6.88 -5.07
N LEU A 347 21.97 -5.65 -5.19
CA LEU A 347 21.65 -4.73 -6.29
C LEU A 347 22.82 -4.64 -7.28
N ASP A 348 22.50 -4.56 -8.57
CA ASP A 348 23.46 -4.17 -9.58
C ASP A 348 23.96 -2.75 -9.30
N PRO A 349 25.26 -2.56 -8.98
CA PRO A 349 25.80 -1.25 -8.63
C PRO A 349 25.69 -0.21 -9.76
N ALA A 350 25.53 -0.65 -11.02
CA ALA A 350 25.31 0.21 -12.18
C ALA A 350 23.83 0.56 -12.40
N SER A 351 22.92 -0.02 -11.62
CA SER A 351 21.49 0.22 -11.81
C SER A 351 21.04 1.59 -11.26
N PRO A 352 20.01 2.21 -11.87
CA PRO A 352 19.39 3.42 -11.34
C PRO A 352 18.82 3.25 -9.94
N VAL A 353 18.39 2.04 -9.58
CA VAL A 353 17.87 1.74 -8.22
C VAL A 353 19.00 1.79 -7.20
N ALA A 354 20.19 1.26 -7.49
CA ALA A 354 21.33 1.35 -6.60
C ALA A 354 21.78 2.81 -6.39
N GLU A 355 21.74 3.62 -7.43
CA GLU A 355 22.04 5.06 -7.32
C GLU A 355 20.98 5.79 -6.47
N PHE A 356 19.72 5.49 -6.67
CA PHE A 356 18.64 6.02 -5.84
C PHE A 356 18.82 5.65 -4.37
N VAL A 357 19.12 4.39 -4.07
CA VAL A 357 19.33 3.92 -2.69
C VAL A 357 20.53 4.60 -2.03
N ARG A 358 21.59 4.95 -2.78
CA ARG A 358 22.75 5.71 -2.25
C ARG A 358 22.41 7.16 -1.92
N THR A 359 21.51 7.78 -2.68
CA THR A 359 21.29 9.25 -2.68
C THR A 359 20.01 9.68 -2.00
N ALA A 360 19.02 8.80 -1.88
CA ALA A 360 17.73 9.12 -1.24
C ALA A 360 17.89 9.37 0.27
N PRO A 361 17.11 10.30 0.82
CA PRO A 361 17.13 10.58 2.26
C PRO A 361 16.68 9.37 3.07
N ARG A 362 17.29 9.19 4.24
CA ARG A 362 17.06 8.07 5.14
C ARG A 362 16.26 8.49 6.35
N LEU A 363 15.38 7.62 6.79
CA LEU A 363 14.71 7.74 8.08
C LEU A 363 15.72 7.37 9.20
N ASP A 364 15.87 8.24 10.18
CA ASP A 364 16.62 7.94 11.40
C ASP A 364 15.63 7.44 12.47
N PRO A 365 15.64 6.14 12.80
CA PRO A 365 14.69 5.58 13.77
C PRO A 365 14.95 6.03 15.21
N LEU A 366 16.09 6.67 15.50
CA LEU A 366 16.46 7.14 16.84
C LEU A 366 16.02 8.58 17.10
N ARG A 367 15.64 9.32 16.06
CA ARG A 367 15.19 10.73 16.19
C ARG A 367 13.66 10.81 16.13
N PRO A 368 13.04 11.89 16.64
CA PRO A 368 11.60 12.11 16.50
C PRO A 368 11.16 12.01 15.05
N LEU A 369 10.11 11.20 14.79
CA LEU A 369 9.68 10.87 13.42
C LEU A 369 8.97 12.04 12.76
N ARG A 370 8.05 12.71 13.47
CA ARG A 370 7.22 13.77 12.91
C ARG A 370 8.02 14.90 12.26
N PRO A 371 9.05 15.49 12.89
CA PRO A 371 9.87 16.51 12.25
C PRO A 371 10.57 16.02 10.98
N GLN A 372 11.05 14.77 10.98
CA GLN A 372 11.68 14.18 9.78
C GLN A 372 10.69 14.05 8.62
N LEU A 373 9.47 13.59 8.89
CA LEU A 373 8.43 13.46 7.87
C LEU A 373 8.00 14.83 7.34
N GLU A 374 7.85 15.80 8.24
CA GLU A 374 7.45 17.17 7.86
C GLU A 374 8.53 17.85 7.01
N SER A 375 9.81 17.75 7.39
CA SER A 375 10.93 18.25 6.60
C SER A 375 11.02 17.54 5.24
N ALA A 376 10.88 16.20 5.22
CA ALA A 376 10.89 15.44 3.97
C ALA A 376 9.79 15.87 3.00
N ILE A 377 8.64 16.33 3.50
CA ILE A 377 7.55 16.83 2.67
C ILE A 377 7.76 18.29 2.26
N SER A 378 8.16 19.18 3.22
CA SER A 378 8.28 20.63 2.98
C SER A 378 9.47 20.99 2.10
N ASP A 379 10.60 20.29 2.31
CA ASP A 379 11.87 20.58 1.63
C ASP A 379 12.08 19.70 0.39
N HIS A 380 11.05 18.91 0.03
CA HIS A 380 11.14 17.95 -1.05
C HIS A 380 11.55 18.55 -2.37
N ARG A 381 12.55 17.90 -2.97
CA ARG A 381 12.95 18.13 -4.36
C ARG A 381 12.85 16.81 -5.12
N PRO A 382 12.08 16.75 -6.22
CA PRO A 382 11.91 15.52 -6.98
C PRO A 382 13.26 14.92 -7.41
N HIS A 383 13.38 13.61 -7.22
CA HIS A 383 14.56 12.86 -7.66
C HIS A 383 14.59 12.76 -9.18
N ARG A 384 15.54 13.41 -9.83
CA ARG A 384 15.65 13.40 -11.30
C ARG A 384 15.92 12.01 -11.85
N GLY A 385 16.82 11.24 -11.24
CA GLY A 385 17.16 9.90 -11.68
C GLY A 385 15.95 8.98 -11.82
N PRO A 386 15.16 8.74 -10.76
CA PRO A 386 13.93 7.95 -10.86
C PRO A 386 12.94 8.48 -11.90
N ALA A 387 12.70 9.79 -11.98
CA ALA A 387 11.75 10.38 -12.92
C ALA A 387 12.18 10.18 -14.39
N GLU A 388 13.47 10.35 -14.68
CA GLU A 388 14.00 10.27 -16.04
C GLU A 388 14.27 8.83 -16.48
N LEU A 389 14.73 7.93 -15.56
CA LEU A 389 15.22 6.60 -15.90
C LEU A 389 14.18 5.47 -15.77
N THR A 390 12.96 5.78 -15.31
CA THR A 390 11.87 4.78 -15.27
C THR A 390 11.40 4.42 -16.67
N THR A 391 11.20 5.40 -17.54
CA THR A 391 10.82 5.19 -18.94
C THR A 391 11.37 6.30 -19.84
N SER A 392 11.84 5.94 -21.01
CA SER A 392 12.28 6.91 -22.03
C SER A 392 11.16 7.38 -22.95
N VAL A 393 10.00 6.75 -22.89
CA VAL A 393 8.86 6.99 -23.80
C VAL A 393 7.53 7.05 -23.01
N PRO A 394 7.39 8.01 -22.07
CA PRO A 394 6.18 8.09 -21.22
C PRO A 394 4.91 8.23 -22.07
N GLY A 395 3.87 7.46 -21.69
CA GLY A 395 2.57 7.42 -22.35
C GLY A 395 2.55 6.67 -23.69
N LYS A 396 3.66 6.03 -24.11
CA LYS A 396 3.74 5.34 -25.41
C LYS A 396 3.84 3.81 -25.30
N SER A 397 3.94 3.26 -24.10
CA SER A 397 4.17 1.82 -23.92
C SER A 397 3.03 0.97 -24.53
N ALA A 398 1.78 1.41 -24.41
CA ALA A 398 0.65 0.70 -24.98
C ALA A 398 0.78 0.51 -26.50
N ALA A 399 1.06 1.58 -27.23
CA ALA A 399 1.21 1.52 -28.69
C ALA A 399 2.41 0.66 -29.09
N LEU A 400 3.57 0.90 -28.48
CA LEU A 400 4.81 0.18 -28.81
C LEU A 400 4.70 -1.31 -28.49
N LEU A 401 4.11 -1.69 -27.36
CA LEU A 401 3.91 -3.09 -27.00
C LEU A 401 2.88 -3.78 -27.90
N ARG A 402 1.79 -3.09 -28.26
CA ARG A 402 0.81 -3.68 -29.17
C ARG A 402 1.43 -3.92 -30.54
N THR A 403 2.16 -2.96 -31.11
CA THR A 403 2.88 -3.15 -32.37
C THR A 403 3.81 -4.37 -32.25
N LEU A 404 4.63 -4.46 -31.21
CA LEU A 404 5.51 -5.61 -30.99
C LEU A 404 4.74 -6.94 -30.94
N PHE A 405 3.64 -7.02 -30.18
CA PHE A 405 2.91 -8.27 -30.03
C PHE A 405 2.25 -8.69 -31.34
N TYR A 406 1.66 -7.75 -32.10
CA TYR A 406 1.01 -8.05 -33.36
C TYR A 406 2.01 -8.43 -34.48
N ASP A 407 3.20 -7.82 -34.48
CA ASP A 407 4.29 -8.24 -35.36
C ASP A 407 4.74 -9.68 -35.05
N LEU A 408 4.88 -10.03 -33.76
CA LEU A 408 5.29 -11.36 -33.35
C LEU A 408 4.23 -12.43 -33.67
N ILE A 409 2.94 -12.14 -33.52
CA ILE A 409 1.85 -13.09 -33.87
C ILE A 409 1.53 -13.10 -35.38
N GLY A 410 2.09 -12.17 -36.15
CA GLY A 410 1.88 -12.07 -37.57
C GLY A 410 0.45 -11.67 -37.97
N LEU A 411 -0.14 -10.73 -37.24
CA LEU A 411 -1.44 -10.13 -37.53
C LEU A 411 -1.32 -8.61 -37.72
N PRO A 412 -2.15 -8.00 -38.60
CA PRO A 412 -2.26 -6.55 -38.60
C PRO A 412 -2.90 -6.08 -37.28
N GLU A 413 -2.42 -4.94 -36.74
CA GLU A 413 -3.01 -4.34 -35.55
C GLU A 413 -4.49 -3.99 -35.77
N PRO A 414 -5.33 -3.99 -34.71
CA PRO A 414 -6.66 -3.40 -34.76
C PRO A 414 -6.58 -1.89 -35.03
N ASP A 415 -7.59 -1.36 -35.76
CA ASP A 415 -7.68 0.07 -36.07
C ASP A 415 -7.93 0.94 -34.82
N ALA A 416 -8.52 0.35 -33.75
CA ALA A 416 -8.76 1.04 -32.49
C ALA A 416 -7.44 1.44 -31.79
N PRO A 417 -7.41 2.54 -31.02
CA PRO A 417 -6.23 2.94 -30.27
C PRO A 417 -5.75 1.85 -29.31
N ALA A 418 -4.42 1.75 -29.12
CA ALA A 418 -3.83 0.90 -28.09
C ALA A 418 -4.03 1.56 -26.73
N LEU A 419 -4.77 0.92 -25.85
CA LEU A 419 -5.11 1.45 -24.53
C LEU A 419 -4.79 0.41 -23.45
N LEU A 420 -4.32 0.88 -22.32
CA LEU A 420 -4.23 0.12 -21.07
C LEU A 420 -5.49 0.36 -20.24
N ASP A 421 -5.87 -0.60 -19.41
CA ASP A 421 -6.99 -0.40 -18.50
C ASP A 421 -6.65 0.71 -17.48
N PRO A 422 -7.56 1.66 -17.20
CA PRO A 422 -7.34 2.68 -16.18
C PRO A 422 -7.19 2.05 -14.79
N LEU A 423 -6.54 2.75 -13.87
CA LEU A 423 -6.49 2.31 -12.48
C LEU A 423 -7.87 2.44 -11.83
N PRO A 424 -8.44 1.36 -11.27
CA PRO A 424 -9.73 1.43 -10.57
C PRO A 424 -9.60 2.24 -9.28
N LEU A 425 -10.72 2.69 -8.73
CA LEU A 425 -10.74 3.21 -7.37
C LEU A 425 -10.55 2.05 -6.38
N PRO A 426 -9.77 2.23 -5.31
CA PRO A 426 -9.62 1.23 -4.26
C PRO A 426 -10.97 0.86 -3.64
N ASP A 427 -11.24 -0.44 -3.51
CA ASP A 427 -12.32 -0.96 -2.68
C ASP A 427 -11.82 -1.10 -1.24
N HIS A 428 -11.65 0.03 -0.58
CA HIS A 428 -11.01 0.13 0.72
C HIS A 428 -11.95 0.69 1.78
N THR A 429 -12.14 -0.07 2.86
CA THR A 429 -12.79 0.43 4.08
C THR A 429 -11.71 0.88 5.07
N PRO A 430 -11.64 2.17 5.40
CA PRO A 430 -10.66 2.67 6.34
C PRO A 430 -10.75 1.97 7.69
N PRO A 431 -9.62 1.56 8.30
CA PRO A 431 -9.63 0.93 9.61
C PRO A 431 -10.14 1.92 10.66
N ARG A 432 -10.86 1.39 11.64
CA ARG A 432 -11.28 2.14 12.83
C ARG A 432 -10.19 2.07 13.88
N HIS A 433 -10.04 3.16 14.64
CA HIS A 433 -9.21 3.12 15.84
C HIS A 433 -9.92 2.28 16.91
N THR A 434 -9.39 1.12 17.22
CA THR A 434 -9.87 0.23 18.28
C THR A 434 -8.82 0.05 19.38
N THR A 435 -8.01 1.08 19.57
CA THR A 435 -7.15 1.31 20.74
C THR A 435 -7.65 2.53 21.51
N SER A 436 -7.16 2.73 22.72
CA SER A 436 -7.35 4.01 23.41
C SER A 436 -6.55 5.11 22.74
N LEU A 437 -7.11 6.31 22.74
CA LEU A 437 -6.50 7.51 22.17
C LEU A 437 -6.13 8.47 23.32
N ARG A 438 -4.89 8.91 23.35
CA ARG A 438 -4.50 10.07 24.14
C ARG A 438 -4.92 11.32 23.36
N VAL A 439 -5.73 12.15 23.97
CA VAL A 439 -6.25 13.39 23.38
C VAL A 439 -5.67 14.58 24.09
N LEU A 440 -4.94 15.42 23.34
CA LEU A 440 -4.45 16.72 23.83
C LEU A 440 -5.38 17.81 23.30
N THR A 441 -5.84 18.69 24.17
CA THR A 441 -6.73 19.80 23.84
C THR A 441 -6.21 21.10 24.45
N ARG A 442 -6.36 22.20 23.71
CA ARG A 442 -6.16 23.56 24.16
C ARG A 442 -7.38 24.39 23.78
N LEU A 443 -7.98 25.02 24.76
CA LEU A 443 -9.09 25.94 24.56
C LEU A 443 -8.53 27.28 24.03
N LEU A 444 -8.92 27.68 22.84
CA LEU A 444 -8.51 28.95 22.23
C LEU A 444 -9.57 30.03 22.50
N ASP A 445 -10.82 29.62 22.67
CA ASP A 445 -11.99 30.42 22.96
C ASP A 445 -13.03 29.49 23.61
N PRO A 446 -14.03 29.95 24.37
CA PRO A 446 -15.07 29.12 24.96
C PRO A 446 -15.78 28.17 23.96
N HIS A 447 -15.68 28.45 22.68
CA HIS A 447 -16.30 27.68 21.59
C HIS A 447 -15.28 27.21 20.52
N GLU A 448 -13.97 27.40 20.75
CA GLU A 448 -12.93 26.98 19.83
C GLU A 448 -11.85 26.17 20.54
N VAL A 449 -11.63 24.92 20.08
CA VAL A 449 -10.70 23.97 20.67
C VAL A 449 -9.70 23.52 19.63
N GLU A 450 -8.41 23.65 19.94
CA GLU A 450 -7.34 22.94 19.24
C GLU A 450 -7.19 21.53 19.82
N LEU A 451 -7.07 20.51 18.95
CA LEU A 451 -7.11 19.12 19.34
C LEU A 451 -6.10 18.30 18.54
N ARG A 452 -5.46 17.33 19.23
CA ARG A 452 -4.62 16.27 18.65
C ARG A 452 -4.89 14.95 19.35
N ARG A 453 -5.05 13.85 18.58
CA ARG A 453 -5.29 12.52 19.09
C ARG A 453 -4.18 11.57 18.65
N TYR A 454 -3.64 10.80 19.57
CA TYR A 454 -2.56 9.84 19.36
C TYR A 454 -3.04 8.44 19.74
N ALA A 455 -2.75 7.47 18.87
CA ALA A 455 -3.27 6.10 19.00
C ALA A 455 -2.36 5.15 19.81
N GLU A 456 -1.28 5.66 20.36
CA GLU A 456 -0.39 4.89 21.24
C GLU A 456 -0.20 5.66 22.57
N PRO A 457 -1.13 5.51 23.52
CA PRO A 457 -1.14 6.31 24.75
C PRO A 457 0.04 6.03 25.69
N THR A 458 0.72 4.89 25.53
CA THR A 458 1.90 4.51 26.33
C THR A 458 3.20 5.09 25.80
N TYR A 459 3.18 5.68 24.61
CA TYR A 459 4.33 6.37 24.05
C TYR A 459 4.39 7.80 24.61
N GLU A 460 5.37 8.06 25.44
CA GLU A 460 5.70 9.42 25.90
C GLU A 460 6.81 9.97 25.00
N PRO A 461 6.57 11.03 24.24
CA PRO A 461 7.62 11.70 23.47
C PRO A 461 8.69 12.24 24.44
N GLU A 462 9.96 12.10 24.08
CA GLU A 462 11.11 12.58 24.89
C GLU A 462 11.07 14.09 25.14
N GLU A 463 10.39 14.84 24.30
CA GLU A 463 10.11 16.27 24.49
C GLU A 463 8.60 16.50 24.58
N PRO A 464 8.12 17.34 25.55
CA PRO A 464 6.72 17.73 25.59
C PRO A 464 6.38 18.41 24.26
N GLU A 465 5.43 17.85 23.51
CA GLU A 465 4.93 18.51 22.30
C GLU A 465 4.26 19.82 22.66
N GLU A 466 4.99 20.91 22.52
CA GLU A 466 4.37 22.24 22.52
C GLU A 466 3.44 22.32 21.31
N LEU A 467 2.17 22.58 21.58
CA LEU A 467 1.24 22.97 20.52
C LEU A 467 1.82 24.24 19.87
N PRO A 468 2.11 24.29 18.54
CA PRO A 468 2.76 25.43 17.93
C PRO A 468 2.01 26.71 18.29
N GLU A 469 2.75 27.72 18.69
CA GLU A 469 2.20 29.09 18.80
C GLU A 469 1.64 29.43 17.40
N GLY A 470 0.39 29.84 17.35
CA GLY A 470 -0.25 30.25 16.10
C GLY A 470 0.57 31.37 15.44
N PRO A 471 0.47 31.56 14.09
CA PRO A 471 1.21 32.59 13.39
C PRO A 471 1.02 33.93 14.11
N ALA A 472 2.14 34.57 14.46
CA ALA A 472 2.18 35.87 15.10
C ALA A 472 1.49 36.91 14.20
N GLY A 473 0.21 37.09 14.41
CA GLY A 473 -0.65 38.01 13.70
C GLY A 473 -1.67 38.61 14.63
N THR A 474 -1.38 39.82 15.10
CA THR A 474 -2.25 40.73 15.87
C THR A 474 -2.59 40.32 17.30
N SER A 475 -1.60 40.30 18.17
CA SER A 475 -1.82 40.43 19.62
C SER A 475 -1.96 41.94 19.96
N ARG A 476 -3.16 42.37 20.30
CA ARG A 476 -3.33 43.57 21.13
C ARG A 476 -2.87 43.20 22.56
N GLY A 477 -1.67 43.60 22.94
CA GLY A 477 -1.27 43.97 24.29
C GLY A 477 -1.48 42.96 25.43
N GLY A 478 -1.21 41.63 25.24
CA GLY A 478 -1.11 40.65 26.32
C GLY A 478 0.36 40.28 26.56
N ARG A 479 0.76 40.06 27.81
CA ARG A 479 2.11 39.62 28.17
C ARG A 479 2.44 38.28 27.54
N PRO A 480 3.70 38.00 27.13
CA PRO A 480 4.11 36.68 26.69
C PRO A 480 4.05 35.71 27.92
N GLY A 481 3.16 34.71 27.86
CA GLY A 481 3.03 33.69 28.92
C GLY A 481 1.60 33.21 29.24
N ASP A 482 0.54 33.87 28.81
CA ASP A 482 -0.85 33.54 29.19
C ASP A 482 -1.59 32.67 28.13
N GLY A 483 -0.97 31.62 27.60
CA GLY A 483 -1.67 30.60 26.82
C GLY A 483 -2.47 29.68 27.74
N GLU A 484 -3.75 29.41 27.45
CA GLU A 484 -4.54 28.37 28.16
C GLU A 484 -3.76 27.05 28.20
N PRO A 485 -3.72 26.36 29.36
CA PRO A 485 -2.94 25.14 29.52
C PRO A 485 -3.45 24.03 28.61
N VAL A 486 -2.53 23.23 28.06
CA VAL A 486 -2.88 21.99 27.35
C VAL A 486 -3.45 21.00 28.36
N ARG A 487 -4.62 20.47 28.08
CA ARG A 487 -5.28 19.43 28.88
C ARG A 487 -5.27 18.12 28.13
N ALA A 488 -5.05 17.02 28.86
CA ALA A 488 -5.09 15.67 28.32
C ALA A 488 -6.31 14.92 28.84
N HIS A 489 -6.90 14.09 27.98
CA HIS A 489 -7.91 13.11 28.38
C HIS A 489 -7.78 11.86 27.50
N THR A 490 -8.44 10.78 27.89
CA THR A 490 -8.44 9.50 27.17
C THR A 490 -9.77 9.28 26.47
N ALA A 491 -9.73 8.95 25.19
CA ALA A 491 -10.90 8.49 24.42
C ALA A 491 -10.68 7.05 23.96
N ALA A 492 -11.70 6.20 24.06
CA ALA A 492 -11.61 4.81 23.66
C ALA A 492 -12.83 4.38 22.83
N HIS A 493 -12.59 3.57 21.79
CA HIS A 493 -13.66 2.87 21.10
C HIS A 493 -14.20 1.74 22.03
N GLU A 494 -15.50 1.51 22.06
CA GLU A 494 -16.10 0.47 22.90
C GLU A 494 -15.49 -0.93 22.63
N ASP A 495 -15.15 -1.22 21.37
CA ASP A 495 -14.55 -2.50 20.95
C ASP A 495 -13.03 -2.58 21.21
N THR A 496 -12.43 -1.61 21.94
CA THR A 496 -11.03 -1.69 22.36
C THR A 496 -10.80 -2.95 23.18
N ALA A 497 -9.79 -3.75 22.79
CA ALA A 497 -9.51 -5.04 23.42
C ALA A 497 -9.01 -4.89 24.87
N ASP A 498 -8.29 -3.81 25.16
CA ASP A 498 -7.85 -3.46 26.50
C ASP A 498 -9.04 -2.93 27.32
N ARG A 499 -9.54 -3.79 28.21
CA ARG A 499 -10.69 -3.49 29.06
C ARG A 499 -10.40 -2.48 30.15
N GLU A 500 -9.16 -2.41 30.60
CA GLU A 500 -8.72 -1.44 31.60
C GLU A 500 -8.67 -0.05 30.98
N ALA A 501 -8.12 0.07 29.78
CA ALA A 501 -8.10 1.33 29.01
C ALA A 501 -9.52 1.85 28.73
N VAL A 502 -10.48 0.96 28.38
CA VAL A 502 -11.90 1.35 28.22
C VAL A 502 -12.50 1.78 29.55
N ALA A 503 -12.17 1.11 30.65
CA ALA A 503 -12.70 1.45 31.97
C ALA A 503 -12.19 2.81 32.48
N ALA A 504 -10.98 3.19 32.11
CA ALA A 504 -10.34 4.45 32.48
C ALA A 504 -10.66 5.62 31.53
N ALA A 505 -11.33 5.37 30.40
CA ALA A 505 -11.55 6.39 29.38
C ALA A 505 -12.57 7.45 29.83
N ASP A 506 -12.24 8.73 29.62
CA ASP A 506 -13.12 9.88 29.83
C ASP A 506 -14.22 9.94 28.79
N VAL A 507 -13.89 9.58 27.54
CA VAL A 507 -14.80 9.57 26.40
C VAL A 507 -14.84 8.18 25.78
N ILE A 508 -16.02 7.56 25.73
CA ILE A 508 -16.21 6.27 25.04
C ILE A 508 -17.05 6.49 23.79
N PHE A 509 -16.54 6.02 22.64
CA PHE A 509 -17.22 6.19 21.36
C PHE A 509 -17.43 4.88 20.62
N ARG A 510 -18.46 4.87 19.74
CA ARG A 510 -18.77 3.78 18.82
C ARG A 510 -19.19 4.32 17.46
N HIS A 511 -18.89 3.58 16.40
CA HIS A 511 -19.35 3.84 15.04
C HIS A 511 -20.33 2.74 14.63
N SER A 512 -21.59 3.10 14.40
CA SER A 512 -22.62 2.18 13.86
C SER A 512 -23.75 3.00 13.23
N PRO A 513 -24.50 2.46 12.25
CA PRO A 513 -25.72 3.11 11.76
C PRO A 513 -26.70 3.43 12.91
N ALA A 514 -27.45 4.53 12.79
CA ALA A 514 -28.39 4.95 13.84
C ALA A 514 -29.53 3.94 14.08
N ASP A 515 -29.83 3.13 13.08
CA ASP A 515 -30.87 2.12 13.07
C ASP A 515 -30.33 0.68 13.30
N ASP A 516 -29.12 0.52 13.82
CA ASP A 516 -28.59 -0.81 14.15
C ASP A 516 -29.44 -1.49 15.25
N PRO A 517 -30.20 -2.54 14.91
CA PRO A 517 -31.16 -3.14 15.85
C PRO A 517 -30.47 -3.84 17.03
N ARG A 518 -29.16 -4.09 16.92
CA ARG A 518 -28.38 -4.76 18.00
C ARG A 518 -28.00 -3.78 19.11
N LEU A 519 -27.99 -2.48 18.83
CA LEU A 519 -27.54 -1.43 19.74
C LEU A 519 -28.67 -0.56 20.28
N GLY A 520 -29.81 -0.58 19.60
CA GLY A 520 -30.92 0.33 19.89
C GLY A 520 -30.62 1.79 19.49
N PRO A 521 -31.48 2.73 19.88
CA PRO A 521 -31.30 4.14 19.56
C PRO A 521 -29.99 4.70 20.11
N PRO A 522 -29.32 5.62 19.39
CA PRO A 522 -28.04 6.21 19.80
C PRO A 522 -28.02 6.77 21.23
N ALA A 523 -29.06 7.47 21.63
CA ALA A 523 -29.17 8.03 22.98
C ALA A 523 -29.30 6.96 24.09
N ALA A 524 -30.01 5.85 23.79
CA ALA A 524 -30.15 4.73 24.70
C ALA A 524 -28.83 3.98 24.90
N TRP A 525 -28.08 3.72 23.80
CA TRP A 525 -26.75 3.15 23.88
C TRP A 525 -25.81 4.04 24.72
N CYS A 526 -25.82 5.37 24.49
CA CYS A 526 -25.01 6.29 25.29
C CYS A 526 -25.35 6.21 26.79
N ALA A 527 -26.67 6.11 27.13
CA ALA A 527 -27.09 5.97 28.52
C ALA A 527 -26.59 4.66 29.13
N GLU A 528 -26.65 3.55 28.39
CA GLU A 528 -26.18 2.24 28.83
C GLU A 528 -24.68 2.25 29.11
N VAL A 529 -23.86 2.84 28.21
CA VAL A 529 -22.42 2.98 28.38
C VAL A 529 -22.10 3.76 29.67
N LEU A 530 -22.72 4.91 29.88
CA LEU A 530 -22.52 5.73 31.07
C LEU A 530 -22.94 5.02 32.35
N ALA A 531 -23.99 4.20 32.32
CA ALA A 531 -24.41 3.39 33.48
C ALA A 531 -23.38 2.31 33.83
N ARG A 532 -22.75 1.70 32.81
CA ARG A 532 -21.78 0.61 33.00
C ARG A 532 -20.35 1.08 33.26
N ARG A 533 -19.99 2.34 32.91
CA ARG A 533 -18.63 2.89 32.98
C ARG A 533 -18.58 4.12 33.88
N PRO A 534 -18.29 3.95 35.18
CA PRO A 534 -18.35 5.06 36.16
C PRO A 534 -17.37 6.20 35.87
N GLN A 535 -16.22 5.95 35.24
CA GLN A 535 -15.23 6.97 34.90
C GLN A 535 -15.57 7.73 33.62
N CYS A 536 -16.38 7.15 32.73
CA CYS A 536 -16.74 7.80 31.46
C CYS A 536 -17.58 9.05 31.73
N ALA A 537 -17.12 10.20 31.28
CA ALA A 537 -17.84 11.47 31.39
C ALA A 537 -18.75 11.73 30.18
N LEU A 538 -18.38 11.20 29.01
CA LEU A 538 -19.09 11.42 27.74
C LEU A 538 -19.17 10.14 26.92
N ALA A 539 -20.37 9.67 26.61
CA ALA A 539 -20.60 8.59 25.65
C ALA A 539 -20.99 9.16 24.28
N VAL A 540 -20.48 8.55 23.20
CA VAL A 540 -20.55 9.10 21.84
C VAL A 540 -20.94 8.02 20.84
N TYR A 541 -22.06 8.18 20.17
CA TYR A 541 -22.51 7.30 19.11
C TYR A 541 -22.37 8.00 17.75
N VAL A 542 -21.38 7.59 16.96
CA VAL A 542 -21.13 8.12 15.61
C VAL A 542 -22.02 7.37 14.62
N SER A 543 -23.09 8.02 14.18
CA SER A 543 -24.12 7.43 13.32
C SER A 543 -23.87 7.62 11.82
N ALA A 544 -23.12 8.64 11.44
CA ALA A 544 -22.76 8.95 10.07
C ALA A 544 -21.40 9.68 10.02
N PRO A 545 -20.76 9.81 8.83
CA PRO A 545 -19.45 10.47 8.69
C PRO A 545 -19.35 11.88 9.25
N GLY A 546 -20.45 12.64 9.28
CA GLY A 546 -20.49 14.00 9.83
C GLY A 546 -21.35 14.15 11.08
N THR A 547 -21.88 13.06 11.69
CA THR A 547 -22.90 13.17 12.74
C THR A 547 -22.63 12.20 13.88
N CYS A 548 -22.74 12.70 15.11
CA CYS A 548 -22.76 11.85 16.29
C CYS A 548 -23.75 12.36 17.34
N THR A 549 -24.32 11.42 18.10
CA THR A 549 -25.09 11.69 19.32
C THR A 549 -24.15 11.55 20.51
N VAL A 550 -24.16 12.52 21.40
CA VAL A 550 -23.34 12.52 22.61
C VAL A 550 -24.24 12.66 23.84
N ARG A 551 -23.91 11.94 24.92
CA ARG A 551 -24.60 12.06 26.21
C ARG A 551 -23.57 12.28 27.31
N THR A 552 -23.81 13.29 28.12
CA THR A 552 -23.00 13.59 29.31
C THR A 552 -23.47 12.75 30.50
N ARG A 553 -22.61 12.59 31.50
CA ARG A 553 -22.98 11.96 32.77
C ARG A 553 -24.09 12.68 33.52
N THR A 554 -24.24 13.97 33.33
CA THR A 554 -25.34 14.77 33.89
C THR A 554 -26.66 14.59 33.15
N GLY A 555 -26.72 13.74 32.12
CA GLY A 555 -27.95 13.40 31.39
C GLY A 555 -28.23 14.28 30.16
N VAL A 556 -27.44 15.30 29.88
CA VAL A 556 -27.63 16.15 28.69
C VAL A 556 -27.27 15.36 27.44
N THR A 557 -28.22 15.27 26.49
CA THR A 557 -28.04 14.59 25.19
C THR A 557 -28.01 15.62 24.07
N LEU A 558 -26.97 15.58 23.22
CA LEU A 558 -26.73 16.55 22.13
C LEU A 558 -26.43 15.79 20.83
N THR A 559 -26.78 16.38 19.71
CA THR A 559 -26.34 15.95 18.38
C THR A 559 -25.30 16.93 17.84
N LEU A 560 -24.16 16.41 17.42
CA LEU A 560 -23.11 17.16 16.75
C LEU A 560 -23.16 16.86 15.26
N THR A 561 -23.19 17.91 14.44
CA THR A 561 -23.22 17.79 12.98
C THR A 561 -22.15 18.68 12.35
N ALA A 562 -21.39 18.12 11.44
CA ALA A 562 -20.38 18.83 10.64
C ALA A 562 -20.38 18.30 9.19
N ASP A 563 -19.62 18.96 8.30
CA ASP A 563 -19.41 18.45 6.95
C ASP A 563 -18.82 17.04 7.01
N ALA A 564 -19.36 16.10 6.24
CA ALA A 564 -18.90 14.71 6.18
C ALA A 564 -17.43 14.57 5.73
N SER A 565 -16.89 15.55 5.01
CA SER A 565 -15.46 15.62 4.64
C SER A 565 -14.57 16.18 5.76
N ALA A 566 -15.17 16.64 6.86
CA ALA A 566 -14.48 17.22 8.01
C ALA A 566 -13.79 16.14 8.88
N ALA A 567 -13.32 16.53 10.06
CA ALA A 567 -12.73 15.65 11.04
C ALA A 567 -13.71 14.55 11.51
N ASP A 568 -13.16 13.53 12.17
CA ASP A 568 -13.95 12.46 12.78
C ASP A 568 -14.94 13.01 13.83
N PRO A 569 -16.24 12.65 13.79
CA PRO A 569 -17.19 13.07 14.82
C PRO A 569 -16.76 12.72 16.26
N ALA A 570 -16.00 11.64 16.48
CA ALA A 570 -15.39 11.33 17.77
C ALA A 570 -14.37 12.39 18.22
N ALA A 571 -13.68 13.08 17.29
CA ALA A 571 -12.83 14.23 17.59
C ALA A 571 -13.66 15.45 18.01
N HIS A 572 -14.80 15.68 17.34
CA HIS A 572 -15.72 16.74 17.72
C HIS A 572 -16.26 16.56 19.13
N ALA A 573 -16.59 15.30 19.49
CA ALA A 573 -17.03 14.97 20.84
C ALA A 573 -15.92 15.18 21.89
N SER A 574 -14.66 14.86 21.56
CA SER A 574 -13.52 15.15 22.45
C SER A 574 -13.30 16.67 22.64
N ALA A 575 -13.53 17.46 21.60
CA ALA A 575 -13.50 18.93 21.71
C ALA A 575 -14.67 19.46 22.55
N LEU A 576 -15.87 18.90 22.38
CA LEU A 576 -17.02 19.21 23.24
C LEU A 576 -16.69 18.89 24.71
N PHE A 577 -16.09 17.72 24.99
CA PHE A 577 -15.66 17.35 26.34
C PHE A 577 -14.72 18.39 26.93
N ALA A 578 -13.74 18.91 26.16
CA ALA A 578 -12.82 19.94 26.61
C ALA A 578 -13.55 21.25 26.98
N CYS A 579 -14.52 21.70 26.19
CA CYS A 579 -15.34 22.89 26.50
C CYS A 579 -16.15 22.69 27.80
N LEU A 580 -16.84 21.55 27.90
CA LEU A 580 -17.64 21.24 29.09
C LEU A 580 -16.78 21.16 30.36
N SER A 581 -15.60 20.54 30.27
CA SER A 581 -14.64 20.42 31.37
C SER A 581 -14.01 21.76 31.79
N ALA A 582 -14.02 22.75 30.89
CA ALA A 582 -13.62 24.13 31.15
C ALA A 582 -14.77 24.99 31.72
N GLY A 583 -15.98 24.42 31.87
CA GLY A 583 -17.14 25.12 32.42
C GLY A 583 -18.03 25.82 31.39
N THR A 584 -17.82 25.61 30.08
CA THR A 584 -18.72 26.13 29.04
C THR A 584 -20.08 25.44 29.14
N ALA A 585 -21.14 26.21 29.32
CA ALA A 585 -22.48 25.65 29.49
C ALA A 585 -23.01 25.05 28.17
N PRO A 586 -23.71 23.89 28.20
CA PRO A 586 -24.29 23.28 26.98
C PRO A 586 -25.15 24.22 26.15
N ARG A 587 -25.96 25.06 26.78
CA ARG A 587 -26.80 26.08 26.13
C ARG A 587 -25.98 27.10 25.31
N SER A 588 -24.76 27.41 25.74
CA SER A 588 -23.87 28.32 25.02
C SER A 588 -23.33 27.67 23.76
N LEU A 589 -23.00 26.37 23.83
CA LEU A 589 -22.57 25.57 22.68
C LEU A 589 -23.68 25.35 21.66
N ILE A 590 -24.93 25.17 22.13
CA ILE A 590 -26.10 25.09 21.25
C ILE A 590 -26.32 26.43 20.51
N ALA A 591 -26.16 27.54 21.18
CA ALA A 591 -26.38 28.88 20.58
C ALA A 591 -25.28 29.27 19.58
N ASN A 592 -24.02 28.93 19.87
CA ASN A 592 -22.86 29.43 19.13
C ASN A 592 -22.16 28.38 18.27
N GLY A 593 -22.47 27.06 18.46
CA GLY A 593 -21.76 25.96 17.87
C GLY A 593 -20.38 25.74 18.52
N LEU A 594 -19.59 24.88 17.90
CA LEU A 594 -18.23 24.53 18.30
C LEU A 594 -17.30 24.63 17.09
N THR A 595 -16.11 25.18 17.26
CA THR A 595 -15.05 25.17 16.26
C THR A 595 -13.94 24.22 16.74
N VAL A 596 -13.60 23.26 15.90
CA VAL A 596 -12.50 22.30 16.17
C VAL A 596 -11.35 22.58 15.23
N ARG A 597 -10.15 22.75 15.76
CA ARG A 597 -8.93 22.93 14.99
C ARG A 597 -8.01 21.74 15.17
N THR A 598 -7.47 21.25 14.08
CA THR A 598 -6.28 20.40 14.06
C THR A 598 -5.08 21.21 13.53
N ALA A 599 -3.91 20.65 13.44
CA ALA A 599 -2.76 21.36 12.86
C ALA A 599 -2.99 21.80 11.40
N ARG A 600 -3.92 21.14 10.68
CA ARG A 600 -4.09 21.28 9.23
C ARG A 600 -5.49 21.69 8.79
N ALA A 601 -6.46 21.69 9.68
CA ALA A 601 -7.84 21.96 9.34
C ALA A 601 -8.59 22.69 10.44
N ARG A 602 -9.65 23.40 10.07
CA ARG A 602 -10.57 24.07 10.98
C ARG A 602 -12.00 23.71 10.59
N HIS A 603 -12.74 23.15 11.51
CA HIS A 603 -14.10 22.64 11.28
C HIS A 603 -15.09 23.37 12.18
N ARG A 604 -16.22 23.76 11.61
CA ARG A 604 -17.38 24.25 12.38
C ARG A 604 -18.33 23.09 12.62
N VAL A 605 -18.73 22.91 13.87
CA VAL A 605 -19.64 21.86 14.31
C VAL A 605 -20.91 22.53 14.86
N THR A 606 -22.05 22.15 14.32
CA THR A 606 -23.36 22.53 14.84
C THR A 606 -23.69 21.62 16.02
N VAL A 607 -24.15 22.23 17.11
CA VAL A 607 -24.56 21.54 18.32
C VAL A 607 -26.07 21.75 18.51
N THR A 608 -26.84 20.68 18.55
CA THR A 608 -28.30 20.75 18.78
C THR A 608 -28.70 19.81 19.92
N PRO A 609 -29.78 20.10 20.65
CA PRO A 609 -30.39 19.09 21.52
C PRO A 609 -30.77 17.85 20.70
N ALA A 610 -30.55 16.65 21.22
CA ALA A 610 -31.05 15.44 20.58
C ALA A 610 -32.59 15.40 20.66
N ASP A 611 -33.24 14.77 19.67
CA ASP A 611 -34.70 14.67 19.61
C ASP A 611 -35.19 13.81 20.75
N PRO A 612 -36.16 14.26 21.57
CA PRO A 612 -36.74 13.45 22.68
C PRO A 612 -37.34 12.12 22.23
N ALA A 613 -37.72 11.99 20.96
CA ALA A 613 -38.23 10.73 20.40
C ALA A 613 -37.17 9.62 20.36
N GLU A 614 -35.87 9.96 20.41
CA GLU A 614 -34.77 9.01 20.46
C GLU A 614 -34.42 8.55 21.88
N ASP A 615 -34.91 9.23 22.92
CA ASP A 615 -34.55 8.93 24.32
C ASP A 615 -35.31 7.75 24.93
N GLY A 616 -36.37 7.22 24.31
CA GLY A 616 -37.17 6.08 24.83
C GLY A 616 -37.75 6.28 26.25
N THR A 617 -37.49 7.42 26.89
CA THR A 617 -37.98 7.81 28.20
C THR A 617 -38.80 9.08 28.04
N GLY A 618 -40.10 8.93 27.90
CA GLY A 618 -41.06 10.03 27.86
C GLY A 618 -41.10 10.80 29.18
N THR A 619 -40.16 11.67 29.43
CA THR A 619 -40.27 12.75 30.42
C THR A 619 -40.14 14.07 29.68
N ALA A 620 -41.27 14.71 29.47
CA ALA A 620 -41.37 16.07 28.99
C ALA A 620 -40.60 17.01 29.93
N TRP A 621 -39.92 17.98 29.31
CA TRP A 621 -39.26 19.11 29.97
C TRP A 621 -40.29 20.18 30.34
#